data_e3ef14c7f3ba1b98c6310c098f917c4d
#
_entry.id   e3ef14c7f3ba1b98c6310c098f917c4d
#
_cell.length_a   1.000
_cell.length_b   1.000
_cell.length_c   1.000
_cell.angle_alpha   90.00
_cell.angle_beta   90.00
_cell.angle_gamma   90.00
#
_symmetry.space_group_name_H-M   'P 1'
#
loop_
_entity.id
_entity.type
_entity.pdbx_description
1 polymer ?
#
loop_
_entity_poly.entity_id
_entity_poly.type
_entity_poly.pdbx_seq_one_letter_code
_entity_poly.pdbx_strand_id
1 'polypeptide(L)'
;MNAIIQHSVLIVSGTQKGAAYITELLSPREFAPMTTALSGGDARRLLLRRSYDLVVINTPLPDEFGHELAEYITEKFVSGVMVIAKAEIFDQVNDKMEPFGILTVQKPLXXXXHLLIATQNRWQHFDRENQKLRTKMEEVRIVARAKCILVEYLRMSEQQAHRYIEKQAMDMRTSKKDVAENILKTYT
;
A
#
# COMPACT_ATOMS: atom_id res chain seq x y z
N MET A 1 -4.27 -26.03 -1.18
CA MET A 1 -3.13 -25.35 -1.83
C MET A 1 -3.32 -23.85 -1.66
N ASN A 2 -2.50 -23.22 -0.79
CA ASN A 2 -2.54 -21.77 -0.65
C ASN A 2 -1.94 -21.15 -1.90
N ALA A 3 -2.73 -20.37 -2.62
CA ALA A 3 -2.20 -19.57 -3.73
C ALA A 3 -1.15 -18.61 -3.17
N ILE A 4 0.04 -18.68 -3.70
CA ILE A 4 1.10 -17.73 -3.34
C ILE A 4 0.72 -16.40 -3.98
N ILE A 5 0.43 -15.41 -3.15
CA ILE A 5 0.15 -14.06 -3.64
C ILE A 5 1.48 -13.47 -4.10
N GLN A 6 1.57 -13.14 -5.39
CA GLN A 6 2.74 -12.49 -5.95
C GLN A 6 2.58 -10.98 -5.88
N HIS A 7 3.64 -10.28 -5.48
CA HIS A 7 3.65 -8.83 -5.36
C HIS A 7 4.41 -8.21 -6.54
N SER A 8 3.77 -7.27 -7.21
CA SER A 8 4.38 -6.55 -8.32
C SER A 8 5.43 -5.56 -7.81
N VAL A 9 6.61 -5.54 -8.43
CA VAL A 9 7.74 -4.72 -7.96
C VAL A 9 8.23 -3.80 -9.07
N LEU A 10 8.47 -2.54 -8.71
CA LEU A 10 9.21 -1.59 -9.53
C LEU A 10 10.60 -1.39 -8.92
N ILE A 11 11.63 -1.74 -9.67
CA ILE A 11 13.04 -1.58 -9.26
C ILE A 11 13.58 -0.33 -9.97
N VAL A 12 13.94 0.69 -9.19
CA VAL A 12 14.48 1.94 -9.71
C VAL A 12 15.99 1.99 -9.41
N SER A 13 16.80 1.96 -10.44
CA SER A 13 18.28 1.93 -10.28
C SER A 13 18.95 2.62 -11.47
N GLY A 14 19.86 3.53 -11.20
CA GLY A 14 20.57 4.27 -12.24
C GLY A 14 21.43 3.43 -13.18
N THR A 15 21.60 2.13 -12.91
CA THR A 15 22.36 1.22 -13.78
C THR A 15 21.61 -0.10 -13.94
N GLN A 16 21.72 -0.70 -15.12
CA GLN A 16 21.15 -2.00 -15.39
C GLN A 16 21.76 -3.09 -14.50
N LYS A 17 23.06 -2.97 -14.20
CA LYS A 17 23.76 -3.90 -13.31
C LYS A 17 23.17 -3.86 -11.89
N GLY A 18 22.91 -2.65 -11.38
CA GLY A 18 22.29 -2.47 -10.07
C GLY A 18 20.86 -3.01 -10.04
N ALA A 19 20.09 -2.77 -11.08
CA ALA A 19 18.73 -3.31 -11.21
C ALA A 19 18.74 -4.84 -11.27
N ALA A 20 19.62 -5.43 -12.08
CA ALA A 20 19.75 -6.88 -12.20
C ALA A 20 20.12 -7.52 -10.86
N TYR A 21 21.05 -6.92 -10.12
CA TYR A 21 21.46 -7.39 -8.80
C TYR A 21 20.27 -7.43 -7.82
N ILE A 22 19.46 -6.37 -7.80
CA ILE A 22 18.28 -6.33 -6.94
C ILE A 22 17.25 -7.37 -7.39
N THR A 23 17.05 -7.51 -8.70
CA THR A 23 16.15 -8.52 -9.27
C THR A 23 16.55 -9.95 -8.82
N GLU A 24 17.85 -10.24 -8.81
CA GLU A 24 18.37 -11.55 -8.37
C GLU A 24 18.15 -11.80 -6.87
N LEU A 25 18.14 -10.75 -6.05
CA LEU A 25 17.90 -10.87 -4.61
C LEU A 25 16.43 -11.12 -4.28
N LEU A 26 15.51 -10.72 -5.16
CA LEU A 26 14.07 -10.89 -4.93
C LEU A 26 13.60 -12.24 -5.45
N SER A 27 12.90 -12.99 -4.62
CA SER A 27 12.36 -14.30 -4.98
C SER A 27 11.26 -14.16 -6.05
N PRO A 28 11.43 -14.76 -7.25
CA PRO A 28 10.36 -14.69 -8.28
C PRO A 28 9.05 -15.38 -7.87
N ARG A 29 9.09 -16.23 -6.86
CA ARG A 29 7.87 -16.89 -6.33
C ARG A 29 6.95 -15.89 -5.62
N GLU A 30 7.54 -14.87 -5.01
CA GLU A 30 6.84 -13.91 -4.16
C GLU A 30 6.70 -12.55 -4.83
N PHE A 31 7.65 -12.21 -5.70
CA PHE A 31 7.70 -10.91 -6.38
C PHE A 31 7.62 -11.09 -7.89
N ALA A 32 6.46 -10.84 -8.45
CA ALA A 32 6.23 -10.86 -9.89
C ALA A 32 4.95 -10.10 -10.22
N PRO A 33 4.91 -9.36 -11.32
CA PRO A 33 6.02 -9.08 -12.22
C PRO A 33 7.00 -8.05 -11.65
N MET A 34 8.26 -8.14 -12.05
CA MET A 34 9.29 -7.16 -11.73
C MET A 34 9.53 -6.26 -12.94
N THR A 35 9.49 -4.95 -12.73
CA THR A 35 9.70 -3.94 -13.76
C THR A 35 10.89 -3.07 -13.35
N THR A 36 11.71 -2.64 -14.29
CA THR A 36 12.88 -1.80 -14.02
C THR A 36 12.71 -0.41 -14.60
N ALA A 37 13.09 0.61 -13.82
CA ALA A 37 13.24 2.00 -14.25
C ALA A 37 14.68 2.42 -14.03
N LEU A 38 15.27 3.16 -14.98
CA LEU A 38 16.67 3.57 -14.88
C LEU A 38 16.86 5.01 -14.36
N SER A 39 15.75 5.68 -14.03
CA SER A 39 15.76 7.05 -13.50
C SER A 39 14.48 7.31 -12.68
N GLY A 40 14.47 8.38 -11.92
CA GLY A 40 13.26 8.84 -11.21
C GLY A 40 12.15 9.25 -12.18
N GLY A 41 12.51 9.90 -13.27
CA GLY A 41 11.56 10.26 -14.33
C GLY A 41 10.89 9.05 -14.97
N ASP A 42 11.66 7.99 -15.26
CA ASP A 42 11.11 6.72 -15.77
C ASP A 42 10.16 6.09 -14.75
N ALA A 43 10.55 6.08 -13.48
CA ALA A 43 9.75 5.50 -12.42
C ALA A 43 8.38 6.21 -12.33
N ARG A 44 8.38 7.55 -12.35
CA ARG A 44 7.12 8.34 -12.30
C ARG A 44 6.22 8.00 -13.49
N ARG A 45 6.77 7.85 -14.71
CA ARG A 45 5.98 7.49 -15.90
C ARG A 45 5.35 6.10 -15.76
N LEU A 46 6.10 5.14 -15.23
CA LEU A 46 5.60 3.77 -15.01
C LEU A 46 4.50 3.74 -13.93
N LEU A 47 4.67 4.49 -12.85
CA LEU A 47 3.70 4.59 -11.75
C LEU A 47 2.37 5.19 -12.18
N LEU A 48 2.38 6.08 -13.18
CA LEU A 48 1.14 6.66 -13.74
C LEU A 48 0.38 5.66 -14.62
N ARG A 49 1.06 4.64 -15.13
CA ARG A 49 0.47 3.65 -16.05
C ARG A 49 -0.06 2.41 -15.33
N ARG A 50 0.54 2.04 -14.21
CA ARG A 50 0.14 0.85 -13.46
C ARG A 50 0.57 0.94 -11.99
N SER A 51 -0.16 0.22 -11.14
CA SER A 51 0.17 0.13 -9.72
C SER A 51 1.25 -0.91 -9.47
N TYR A 52 2.05 -0.68 -8.44
CA TYR A 52 3.05 -1.62 -7.93
C TYR A 52 2.84 -1.81 -6.43
N ASP A 53 3.01 -3.02 -5.95
CA ASP A 53 2.91 -3.31 -4.51
C ASP A 53 4.16 -2.81 -3.77
N LEU A 54 5.33 -2.88 -4.43
CA LEU A 54 6.61 -2.49 -3.85
C LEU A 54 7.41 -1.67 -4.86
N VAL A 55 8.04 -0.60 -4.38
CA VAL A 55 9.02 0.15 -5.17
C VAL A 55 10.35 0.13 -4.41
N VAL A 56 11.40 -0.36 -5.07
CA VAL A 56 12.77 -0.44 -4.52
C VAL A 56 13.62 0.61 -5.24
N ILE A 57 14.13 1.58 -4.50
CA ILE A 57 14.93 2.69 -5.05
C ILE A 57 16.40 2.53 -4.64
N ASN A 58 17.25 2.30 -5.60
CA ASN A 58 18.71 2.13 -5.40
C ASN A 58 19.41 3.49 -5.60
N THR A 59 19.60 4.21 -4.51
CA THR A 59 20.18 5.57 -4.57
C THR A 59 21.71 5.58 -4.75
N PRO A 60 22.26 6.64 -5.37
CA PRO A 60 21.57 7.74 -6.03
C PRO A 60 21.09 7.35 -7.44
N LEU A 61 20.09 8.09 -7.94
CA LEU A 61 19.63 7.96 -9.32
C LEU A 61 20.36 8.98 -10.20
N PRO A 62 20.34 8.81 -11.54
CA PRO A 62 21.09 9.74 -12.41
C PRO A 62 20.47 11.14 -12.52
N ASP A 63 19.16 11.25 -12.25
CA ASP A 63 18.42 12.53 -12.39
C ASP A 63 18.02 13.14 -11.04
N GLU A 64 18.08 12.38 -9.95
CA GLU A 64 17.75 12.87 -8.60
C GLU A 64 18.40 11.96 -7.56
N PHE A 65 18.40 12.34 -6.31
CA PHE A 65 18.96 11.48 -5.26
C PHE A 65 18.12 10.24 -5.02
N GLY A 66 16.80 10.36 -5.06
CA GLY A 66 15.86 9.25 -4.88
C GLY A 66 14.94 9.39 -3.66
N HIS A 67 15.29 10.21 -2.68
CA HIS A 67 14.41 10.45 -1.51
C HIS A 67 13.16 11.23 -1.91
N GLU A 68 13.28 12.18 -2.82
CA GLU A 68 12.13 12.94 -3.36
C GLU A 68 11.16 12.02 -4.10
N LEU A 69 11.70 11.05 -4.84
CA LEU A 69 10.88 10.02 -5.49
C LEU A 69 10.16 9.16 -4.44
N ALA A 70 10.85 8.76 -3.37
CA ALA A 70 10.29 7.94 -2.30
C ALA A 70 9.12 8.66 -1.60
N GLU A 71 9.30 9.93 -1.24
CA GLU A 71 8.26 10.78 -0.65
C GLU A 71 7.05 10.90 -1.60
N TYR A 72 7.30 11.22 -2.87
CA TYR A 72 6.28 11.36 -3.91
C TYR A 72 5.43 10.07 -4.02
N ILE A 73 6.09 8.91 -4.01
CA ILE A 73 5.37 7.62 -4.13
C ILE A 73 4.48 7.41 -2.91
N THR A 74 5.00 7.66 -1.71
CA THR A 74 4.26 7.47 -0.45
C THR A 74 3.04 8.39 -0.38
N GLU A 75 3.14 9.61 -0.91
CA GLU A 75 2.04 10.57 -0.91
C GLU A 75 0.96 10.27 -1.95
N LYS A 76 1.35 9.77 -3.12
CA LYS A 76 0.46 9.69 -4.29
C LYS A 76 -0.04 8.27 -4.59
N PHE A 77 0.65 7.25 -4.10
CA PHE A 77 0.36 5.86 -4.45
C PHE A 77 0.28 4.99 -3.21
N VAL A 78 -0.43 3.89 -3.34
CA VAL A 78 -0.52 2.87 -2.29
C VAL A 78 0.50 1.78 -2.62
N SER A 79 1.77 2.16 -2.53
CA SER A 79 2.90 1.27 -2.76
C SER A 79 3.79 1.32 -1.54
N GLY A 80 4.38 0.21 -1.19
CA GLY A 80 5.44 0.26 -0.23
C GLY A 80 6.73 0.73 -0.88
N VAL A 81 7.53 1.42 -0.11
CA VAL A 81 8.77 2.00 -0.62
C VAL A 81 9.95 1.54 0.21
N MET A 82 10.99 1.08 -0.49
CA MET A 82 12.28 0.73 0.11
C MET A 82 13.36 1.56 -0.58
N VAL A 83 14.21 2.20 0.22
CA VAL A 83 15.35 2.98 -0.29
C VAL A 83 16.64 2.26 0.10
N ILE A 84 17.50 2.00 -0.87
CA ILE A 84 18.83 1.39 -0.66
C ILE A 84 19.86 2.51 -0.72
N ALA A 85 20.56 2.75 0.39
CA ALA A 85 21.55 3.83 0.52
C ALA A 85 22.95 3.29 0.86
N LYS A 86 23.97 4.05 0.49
CA LYS A 86 25.36 3.73 0.88
C LYS A 86 25.53 3.93 2.40
N ALA A 87 26.48 3.17 2.98
CA ALA A 87 26.77 3.22 4.42
C ALA A 87 27.04 4.63 4.93
N GLU A 88 27.79 5.42 4.16
CA GLU A 88 28.24 6.76 4.55
C GLU A 88 27.09 7.77 4.74
N ILE A 89 25.94 7.51 4.12
CA ILE A 89 24.79 8.42 4.16
C ILE A 89 23.53 7.73 4.71
N PHE A 90 23.66 6.49 5.15
CA PHE A 90 22.52 5.67 5.60
C PHE A 90 21.72 6.36 6.71
N ASP A 91 22.39 6.83 7.75
CA ASP A 91 21.70 7.45 8.90
C ASP A 91 20.90 8.68 8.47
N GLN A 92 21.49 9.55 7.63
CA GLN A 92 20.84 10.75 7.13
C GLN A 92 19.60 10.41 6.28
N VAL A 93 19.71 9.39 5.43
CA VAL A 93 18.61 8.94 4.58
C VAL A 93 17.53 8.28 5.45
N ASN A 94 17.93 7.43 6.39
CA ASN A 94 17.00 6.73 7.28
C ASN A 94 16.17 7.72 8.11
N ASP A 95 16.83 8.71 8.75
CA ASP A 95 16.15 9.71 9.57
C ASP A 95 15.13 10.51 8.76
N LYS A 96 15.43 10.76 7.48
CA LYS A 96 14.55 11.48 6.57
C LYS A 96 13.38 10.63 6.10
N MET A 97 13.58 9.32 5.91
CA MET A 97 12.59 8.40 5.32
C MET A 97 11.67 7.77 6.36
N GLU A 98 12.14 7.58 7.59
CA GLU A 98 11.39 6.93 8.66
C GLU A 98 10.02 7.59 8.94
N PRO A 99 9.90 8.94 9.00
CA PRO A 99 8.59 9.57 9.25
C PRO A 99 7.53 9.25 8.18
N PHE A 100 7.94 8.88 6.98
CA PHE A 100 7.04 8.50 5.88
C PHE A 100 6.73 7.00 5.85
N GLY A 101 7.28 6.23 6.80
CA GLY A 101 7.13 4.76 6.82
C GLY A 101 7.93 4.06 5.73
N ILE A 102 8.94 4.74 5.17
CA ILE A 102 9.80 4.22 4.11
C ILE A 102 10.96 3.45 4.74
N LEU A 103 11.17 2.22 4.30
CA LEU A 103 12.26 1.38 4.80
C LEU A 103 13.58 1.75 4.11
N THR A 104 14.59 2.09 4.89
CA THR A 104 15.95 2.33 4.38
C THR A 104 16.83 1.11 4.65
N VAL A 105 17.61 0.71 3.64
CA VAL A 105 18.51 -0.44 3.69
C VAL A 105 19.90 0.00 3.28
N GLN A 106 20.89 -0.46 4.04
CA GLN A 106 22.29 -0.08 3.83
C GLN A 106 22.99 -1.01 2.83
N LYS A 107 23.84 -0.43 1.96
CA LYS A 107 24.77 -1.21 1.14
C LYS A 107 26.02 -1.60 1.95
N PRO A 108 26.64 -2.76 1.68
CA PRO A 108 26.29 -3.81 0.72
C PRO A 108 25.10 -4.65 1.20
N LEU A 109 24.27 -5.08 0.24
CA LEU A 109 23.13 -5.93 0.54
C LEU A 109 23.58 -7.37 0.82
N UNK A 110 24.36 -7.41 1.61
CA UNK A 110 24.99 -8.67 1.93
C UNK A 110 24.06 -9.57 2.72
N UNK A 111 23.77 -10.14 2.83
CA UNK A 111 22.96 -11.04 3.53
C UNK A 111 21.51 -10.75 3.25
N UNK A 112 21.49 -10.54 2.29
CA UNK A 112 20.25 -10.15 1.77
C UNK A 112 19.12 -11.07 1.99
N UNK A 113 19.42 -12.05 2.20
CA UNK A 113 18.45 -13.02 2.50
C UNK A 113 17.77 -12.76 3.81
N HIS A 114 18.37 -12.52 4.74
CA HIS A 114 17.75 -12.27 6.06
C HIS A 114 16.98 -10.95 6.06
N LEU A 115 17.48 -9.94 5.37
CA LEU A 115 16.84 -8.62 5.28
C LEU A 115 15.54 -8.67 4.44
N LEU A 116 15.55 -9.47 3.40
CA LEU A 116 14.37 -9.69 2.56
C LEU A 116 13.26 -10.41 3.32
N ILE A 117 13.61 -11.36 4.17
CA ILE A 117 12.64 -12.08 5.02
C ILE A 117 12.05 -11.12 6.08
N ALA A 118 12.89 -10.29 6.70
CA ALA A 118 12.44 -9.30 7.68
C ALA A 118 11.53 -8.25 7.03
N THR A 119 11.88 -7.81 5.82
CA THR A 119 11.10 -6.86 5.00
C THR A 119 9.77 -7.49 4.59
N GLN A 120 9.79 -8.75 4.19
CA GLN A 120 8.60 -9.52 3.82
C GLN A 120 7.58 -9.61 4.95
N ASN A 121 8.04 -9.96 6.15
CA ASN A 121 7.16 -10.06 7.32
C ASN A 121 6.54 -8.70 7.68
N ARG A 122 7.33 -7.64 7.57
CA ARG A 122 6.88 -6.27 7.80
C ARG A 122 5.87 -5.83 6.72
N TRP A 123 6.13 -6.20 5.45
CA TRP A 123 5.24 -5.95 4.30
C TRP A 123 3.89 -6.63 4.45
N GLN A 124 3.90 -7.92 4.78
CA GLN A 124 2.66 -8.67 5.01
C GLN A 124 1.85 -8.06 6.15
N HIS A 125 2.52 -7.57 7.18
CA HIS A 125 1.85 -6.89 8.30
C HIS A 125 1.22 -5.57 7.83
N PHE A 126 1.97 -4.73 7.11
CA PHE A 126 1.46 -3.45 6.56
C PHE A 126 0.33 -3.66 5.57
N ASP A 127 0.45 -4.65 4.69
CA ASP A 127 -0.59 -4.97 3.71
C ASP A 127 -1.88 -5.42 4.41
N ARG A 128 -1.78 -6.28 5.41
CA ARG A 128 -2.93 -6.73 6.22
C ARG A 128 -3.59 -5.55 6.96
N GLU A 129 -2.80 -4.68 7.55
CA GLU A 129 -3.32 -3.50 8.26
C GLU A 129 -3.98 -2.52 7.27
N ASN A 130 -3.37 -2.29 6.12
CA ASN A 130 -3.94 -1.46 5.05
C ASN A 130 -5.26 -2.03 4.52
N GLN A 131 -5.31 -3.35 4.29
CA GLN A 131 -6.53 -4.02 3.86
C GLN A 131 -7.64 -3.90 4.90
N LYS A 132 -7.31 -4.07 6.17
CA LYS A 132 -8.28 -3.90 7.28
C LYS A 132 -8.82 -2.46 7.32
N LEU A 133 -7.94 -1.47 7.19
CA LEU A 133 -8.33 -0.05 7.19
C LEU A 133 -9.23 0.28 5.99
N ARG A 134 -8.88 -0.21 4.81
CA ARG A 134 -9.70 -0.03 3.59
C ARG A 134 -11.07 -0.66 3.75
N THR A 135 -11.15 -1.87 4.28
CA THR A 135 -12.41 -2.56 4.54
C THR A 135 -13.26 -1.75 5.53
N LYS A 136 -12.66 -1.27 6.63
CA LYS A 136 -13.36 -0.41 7.60
C LYS A 136 -13.85 0.89 6.98
N MET A 137 -13.05 1.55 6.15
CA MET A 137 -13.44 2.78 5.46
C MET A 137 -14.62 2.54 4.53
N GLU A 138 -14.61 1.43 3.78
CA GLU A 138 -15.72 1.09 2.90
C GLU A 138 -16.99 0.76 3.68
N GLU A 139 -16.88 0.06 4.81
CA GLU A 139 -18.01 -0.20 5.70
C GLU A 139 -18.63 1.11 6.21
N VAL A 140 -17.80 2.03 6.70
CA VAL A 140 -18.25 3.35 7.17
C VAL A 140 -18.97 4.10 6.04
N ARG A 141 -18.42 4.07 4.84
CA ARG A 141 -18.98 4.75 3.65
C ARG A 141 -20.35 4.16 3.28
N ILE A 142 -20.48 2.84 3.26
CA ILE A 142 -21.74 2.14 2.95
C ILE A 142 -22.81 2.49 3.99
N VAL A 143 -22.46 2.45 5.28
CA VAL A 143 -23.37 2.79 6.38
C VAL A 143 -23.80 4.27 6.30
N ALA A 144 -22.86 5.16 5.99
CA ALA A 144 -23.17 6.60 5.84
C ALA A 144 -24.17 6.83 4.70
N ARG A 145 -23.98 6.19 3.56
CA ARG A 145 -24.91 6.26 2.42
C ARG A 145 -26.30 5.75 2.78
N ALA A 146 -26.38 4.62 3.49
CA ALA A 146 -27.65 4.06 3.94
C ALA A 146 -28.37 5.02 4.90
N LYS A 147 -27.62 5.66 5.83
CA LYS A 147 -28.21 6.67 6.73
C LYS A 147 -28.79 7.84 5.92
N CYS A 148 -28.08 8.32 4.91
CA CYS A 148 -28.60 9.41 4.06
C CYS A 148 -29.92 9.02 3.40
N ILE A 149 -30.04 7.78 2.91
CA ILE A 149 -31.29 7.27 2.32
C ILE A 149 -32.41 7.25 3.37
N LEU A 150 -32.15 6.74 4.57
CA LEU A 150 -33.18 6.69 5.64
C LEU A 150 -33.64 8.11 6.03
N VAL A 151 -32.72 9.07 6.08
CA VAL A 151 -33.06 10.47 6.35
C VAL A 151 -33.90 11.04 5.22
N GLU A 152 -33.51 10.82 3.97
CA GLU A 152 -34.16 11.42 2.80
C GLU A 152 -35.54 10.80 2.51
N TYR A 153 -35.65 9.48 2.49
CA TYR A 153 -36.87 8.78 2.09
C TYR A 153 -37.82 8.51 3.25
N LEU A 154 -37.32 8.19 4.45
CA LEU A 154 -38.14 7.84 5.61
C LEU A 154 -38.27 9.00 6.62
N ARG A 155 -37.68 10.16 6.30
CA ARG A 155 -37.75 11.37 7.14
C ARG A 155 -37.22 11.16 8.57
N MET A 156 -36.28 10.23 8.74
CA MET A 156 -35.65 9.99 10.02
C MET A 156 -34.60 11.05 10.32
N SER A 157 -34.38 11.35 11.62
CA SER A 157 -33.18 12.09 12.01
C SER A 157 -31.94 11.20 11.86
N GLU A 158 -30.75 11.80 11.80
CA GLU A 158 -29.51 11.04 11.71
C GLU A 158 -29.36 10.03 12.87
N GLN A 159 -29.74 10.43 14.08
CA GLN A 159 -29.71 9.55 15.25
C GLN A 159 -30.70 8.39 15.10
N GLN A 160 -31.90 8.64 14.59
CA GLN A 160 -32.89 7.59 14.34
C GLN A 160 -32.41 6.61 13.27
N ALA A 161 -31.81 7.11 12.19
CA ALA A 161 -31.23 6.26 11.13
C ALA A 161 -30.09 5.38 11.66
N HIS A 162 -29.23 5.96 12.48
CA HIS A 162 -28.13 5.24 13.12
C HIS A 162 -28.65 4.08 14.00
N ARG A 163 -29.59 4.40 14.93
CA ARG A 163 -30.21 3.41 15.83
C ARG A 163 -30.96 2.34 15.04
N TYR A 164 -31.62 2.72 13.96
CA TYR A 164 -32.35 1.78 13.10
C TYR A 164 -31.40 0.71 12.52
N ILE A 165 -30.27 1.15 11.94
CA ILE A 165 -29.27 0.22 11.37
C ILE A 165 -28.69 -0.69 12.46
N GLU A 166 -28.38 -0.12 13.63
CA GLU A 166 -27.84 -0.92 14.77
C GLU A 166 -28.86 -1.96 15.25
N LYS A 167 -30.09 -1.57 15.44
CA LYS A 167 -31.16 -2.47 15.90
C LYS A 167 -31.38 -3.60 14.90
N GLN A 168 -31.48 -3.27 13.60
CA GLN A 168 -31.64 -4.29 12.54
C GLN A 168 -30.48 -5.27 12.52
N ALA A 169 -29.25 -4.78 12.66
CA ALA A 169 -28.05 -5.63 12.71
C ALA A 169 -28.09 -6.60 13.89
N MET A 170 -28.51 -6.11 15.06
CA MET A 170 -28.68 -6.95 16.26
C MET A 170 -29.80 -7.97 16.11
N ASP A 171 -30.97 -7.54 15.64
CA ASP A 171 -32.16 -8.38 15.50
C ASP A 171 -31.92 -9.51 14.46
N MET A 172 -31.22 -9.18 13.38
CA MET A 172 -30.93 -10.12 12.29
C MET A 172 -29.60 -10.89 12.50
N ARG A 173 -28.86 -10.58 13.56
CA ARG A 173 -27.53 -11.16 13.86
C ARG A 173 -26.58 -11.05 12.66
N THR A 174 -26.54 -9.88 12.04
CA THR A 174 -25.73 -9.59 10.87
C THR A 174 -24.90 -8.31 11.09
N SER A 175 -24.02 -7.95 10.15
CA SER A 175 -23.21 -6.75 10.28
C SER A 175 -24.03 -5.49 9.90
N LYS A 176 -23.61 -4.34 10.44
CA LYS A 176 -24.19 -3.04 10.05
C LYS A 176 -24.02 -2.77 8.54
N LYS A 177 -22.94 -3.30 7.96
CA LYS A 177 -22.68 -3.23 6.52
C LYS A 177 -23.76 -3.96 5.73
N ASP A 178 -24.08 -5.21 6.10
CA ASP A 178 -25.09 -6.02 5.40
C ASP A 178 -26.47 -5.36 5.46
N VAL A 179 -26.84 -4.82 6.63
CA VAL A 179 -28.09 -4.05 6.78
C VAL A 179 -28.07 -2.84 5.86
N ALA A 180 -26.96 -2.10 5.84
CA ALA A 180 -26.81 -0.89 5.01
C ALA A 180 -26.88 -1.24 3.52
N GLU A 181 -26.25 -2.34 3.08
CA GLU A 181 -26.33 -2.80 1.70
C GLU A 181 -27.76 -3.17 1.29
N ASN A 182 -28.51 -3.81 2.19
CA ASN A 182 -29.92 -4.13 1.97
C ASN A 182 -30.76 -2.86 1.82
N ILE A 183 -30.53 -1.86 2.66
CA ILE A 183 -31.21 -0.57 2.55
C ILE A 183 -30.90 0.07 1.18
N LEU A 184 -29.62 0.09 0.78
CA LEU A 184 -29.22 0.62 -0.52
C LEU A 184 -29.93 -0.08 -1.68
N LYS A 185 -29.99 -1.42 -1.64
CA LYS A 185 -30.68 -2.22 -2.67
C LYS A 185 -32.19 -1.95 -2.73
N THR A 186 -32.81 -1.66 -1.58
CA THR A 186 -34.26 -1.46 -1.50
C THR A 186 -34.67 -0.10 -2.07
N TYR A 187 -33.83 0.91 -1.89
CA TYR A 187 -34.20 2.31 -2.21
C TYR A 187 -33.42 2.91 -3.40
N THR A 188 -32.53 2.11 -4.08
CA THR A 188 -31.82 2.53 -5.28
C THR A 188 -32.21 1.72 -6.49
#